data_dbfac0b33e148852bb37e1ec6bbb8600
#
_entry.id   dbfac0b33e148852bb37e1ec6bbb8600
#
_cell.length_a   1.000
_cell.length_b   1.000
_cell.length_c   1.000
_cell.angle_alpha   90.00
_cell.angle_beta   90.00
_cell.angle_gamma   90.00
#
_symmetry.space_group_name_H-M   'P 1'
#
loop_
_entity.id
_entity.type
_entity.pdbx_description
1 polymer ?
#
loop_
_entity_poly.entity_id
_entity_poly.type
_entity_poly.pdbx_seq_one_letter_code
_entity_poly.pdbx_strand_id
1 'polypeptide(L)'
;DELFGKHLSFNNPFKEEAIAAFTSEMTFEQKVITAFRVLKQKLSWNGRYELYSRDLNKVIKAGNGSNADLNFILMGILKDYGIRSYPVVLSRRSTGVLPFNFPSLQKLNTFLVAAYNNDTQGYVYLDSSMELPALNVLPLDLCVNKARILSPDEPEEKKWVDLINLSSNVAFMQINATVQDGQIRGHRMTQLQGQEAVEYQKKQLRQKKDSLIFTPLDAGKEKFAFKNLKQENDAYDPTQIKEEFDFLMDTETTG
;
A
#
# COMPACT_ATOMS: atom_id res chain seq x y z
N ASP A 1 4.72 -22.33 -16.68
CA ASP A 1 6.01 -22.46 -15.99
C ASP A 1 5.77 -23.23 -14.68
N GLU A 2 6.43 -24.37 -14.53
CA GLU A 2 6.26 -25.26 -13.36
C GLU A 2 6.64 -24.56 -12.05
N LEU A 3 7.63 -23.70 -12.05
CA LEU A 3 8.09 -22.99 -10.86
C LEU A 3 7.08 -21.96 -10.36
N PHE A 4 6.41 -21.25 -11.27
CA PHE A 4 5.40 -20.27 -10.90
C PHE A 4 4.08 -20.96 -10.52
N GLY A 5 3.60 -21.86 -11.38
CA GLY A 5 2.32 -22.56 -11.20
C GLY A 5 2.25 -23.36 -9.89
N LYS A 6 3.35 -24.00 -9.49
CA LYS A 6 3.44 -24.76 -8.25
C LYS A 6 3.05 -23.97 -6.99
N HIS A 7 3.42 -22.70 -6.95
CA HIS A 7 3.18 -21.86 -5.77
C HIS A 7 1.79 -21.25 -5.73
N LEU A 8 1.05 -21.23 -6.85
CA LEU A 8 -0.35 -20.77 -6.89
C LEU A 8 -1.29 -21.65 -6.05
N SER A 9 -0.92 -22.93 -5.85
CA SER A 9 -1.66 -23.87 -5.01
C SER A 9 -1.13 -23.99 -3.59
N PHE A 10 -0.17 -23.13 -3.19
CA PHE A 10 0.41 -23.17 -1.86
C PHE A 10 -0.64 -22.90 -0.79
N ASN A 11 -0.70 -23.77 0.22
CA ASN A 11 -1.65 -23.62 1.30
C ASN A 11 -1.17 -22.53 2.27
N ASN A 12 -2.13 -21.79 2.83
CA ASN A 12 -1.84 -20.79 3.86
C ASN A 12 -1.14 -21.42 5.08
N PRO A 13 0.09 -21.00 5.42
CA PRO A 13 0.82 -21.52 6.57
C PRO A 13 0.37 -20.91 7.91
N PHE A 14 -0.46 -19.84 7.87
CA PHE A 14 -0.95 -19.08 9.03
C PHE A 14 -2.47 -19.23 9.17
N LYS A 15 -2.97 -20.46 8.98
CA LYS A 15 -4.40 -20.74 8.92
C LYS A 15 -5.12 -20.41 10.24
N GLU A 16 -4.50 -20.73 11.36
CA GLU A 16 -5.09 -20.48 12.69
C GLU A 16 -5.24 -18.97 12.95
N GLU A 17 -4.18 -18.20 12.67
CA GLU A 17 -4.20 -16.75 12.82
C GLU A 17 -5.17 -16.08 11.83
N ALA A 18 -5.23 -16.58 10.61
CA ALA A 18 -6.17 -16.10 9.62
C ALA A 18 -7.64 -16.32 10.07
N ILE A 19 -7.95 -17.51 10.59
CA ILE A 19 -9.30 -17.81 11.11
C ILE A 19 -9.61 -16.94 12.33
N ALA A 20 -8.66 -16.75 13.25
CA ALA A 20 -8.86 -15.94 14.44
C ALA A 20 -9.09 -14.44 14.12
N ALA A 21 -8.51 -13.95 13.03
CA ALA A 21 -8.63 -12.56 12.60
C ALA A 21 -9.88 -12.30 11.74
N PHE A 22 -10.53 -13.34 11.21
CA PHE A 22 -11.65 -13.23 10.28
C PHE A 22 -13.00 -13.20 11.02
N THR A 23 -13.91 -12.33 10.55
CA THR A 23 -15.33 -12.36 10.92
C THR A 23 -16.21 -12.36 9.67
N SER A 24 -17.39 -12.97 9.77
CA SER A 24 -18.36 -13.07 8.65
C SER A 24 -18.89 -11.70 8.21
N GLU A 25 -18.97 -10.74 9.14
CA GLU A 25 -19.50 -9.39 8.90
C GLU A 25 -18.53 -8.47 8.16
N MET A 26 -17.27 -8.87 8.01
CA MET A 26 -16.27 -8.06 7.28
C MET A 26 -16.67 -7.84 5.83
N THR A 27 -16.52 -6.58 5.36
CA THR A 27 -16.62 -6.27 3.93
C THR A 27 -15.49 -6.95 3.14
N PHE A 28 -15.58 -6.94 1.83
CA PHE A 28 -14.52 -7.46 0.97
C PHE A 28 -13.19 -6.78 1.25
N GLU A 29 -13.15 -5.44 1.33
CA GLU A 29 -11.96 -4.65 1.59
C GLU A 29 -11.36 -4.97 2.98
N GLN A 30 -12.21 -5.07 4.00
CA GLN A 30 -11.79 -5.45 5.34
C GLN A 30 -11.15 -6.83 5.38
N LYS A 31 -11.71 -7.80 4.65
CA LYS A 31 -11.13 -9.15 4.51
C LYS A 31 -9.75 -9.11 3.86
N VAL A 32 -9.61 -8.38 2.73
CA VAL A 32 -8.33 -8.25 2.02
C VAL A 32 -7.27 -7.60 2.90
N ILE A 33 -7.62 -6.52 3.59
CA ILE A 33 -6.73 -5.80 4.50
C ILE A 33 -6.33 -6.68 5.70
N THR A 34 -7.29 -7.44 6.24
CA THR A 34 -7.03 -8.37 7.34
C THR A 34 -6.07 -9.48 6.90
N ALA A 35 -6.27 -10.07 5.71
CA ALA A 35 -5.35 -11.06 5.15
C ALA A 35 -3.92 -10.51 5.01
N PHE A 36 -3.79 -9.29 4.52
CA PHE A 36 -2.49 -8.62 4.42
C PHE A 36 -1.86 -8.40 5.80
N ARG A 37 -2.62 -7.99 6.81
CA ARG A 37 -2.12 -7.81 8.19
C ARG A 37 -1.64 -9.11 8.82
N VAL A 38 -2.39 -10.21 8.65
CA VAL A 38 -1.97 -11.53 9.12
C VAL A 38 -0.62 -11.90 8.50
N LEU A 39 -0.45 -11.70 7.19
CA LEU A 39 0.84 -11.90 6.53
C LEU A 39 1.95 -11.04 7.15
N LYS A 40 1.72 -9.73 7.31
CA LYS A 40 2.75 -8.77 7.77
C LYS A 40 3.11 -8.93 9.25
N GLN A 41 2.24 -9.50 10.07
CA GLN A 41 2.56 -9.87 11.44
C GLN A 41 3.58 -11.02 11.53
N LYS A 42 3.65 -11.85 10.51
CA LYS A 42 4.51 -13.05 10.46
C LYS A 42 5.74 -12.87 9.59
N LEU A 43 5.63 -12.11 8.52
CA LEU A 43 6.67 -12.00 7.50
C LEU A 43 6.96 -10.55 7.12
N SER A 44 8.24 -10.24 6.96
CA SER A 44 8.72 -8.95 6.46
C SER A 44 9.27 -9.08 5.04
N TRP A 45 9.19 -8.00 4.28
CA TRP A 45 9.83 -7.91 2.97
C TRP A 45 11.35 -7.71 3.12
N ASN A 46 12.14 -8.45 2.35
CA ASN A 46 13.61 -8.43 2.39
C ASN A 46 14.27 -7.41 1.43
N GLY A 47 13.48 -6.52 0.83
CA GLY A 47 13.97 -5.51 -0.13
C GLY A 47 14.09 -6.00 -1.57
N ARG A 48 13.77 -7.26 -1.88
CA ARG A 48 13.94 -7.83 -3.23
C ARG A 48 12.61 -8.03 -3.93
N TYR A 49 12.59 -7.66 -5.22
CA TYR A 49 11.51 -8.00 -6.15
C TYR A 49 11.95 -9.20 -6.99
N GLU A 50 11.13 -10.23 -6.99
CA GLU A 50 11.34 -11.46 -7.76
C GLU A 50 10.03 -11.88 -8.45
N LEU A 51 10.13 -12.68 -9.51
CA LEU A 51 8.96 -13.26 -10.17
C LEU A 51 8.61 -14.63 -9.56
N TYR A 52 9.60 -15.34 -9.07
CA TYR A 52 9.48 -16.71 -8.57
C TYR A 52 9.84 -16.81 -7.10
N SER A 53 9.24 -17.77 -6.41
CA SER A 53 9.72 -18.26 -5.13
C SER A 53 10.53 -19.55 -5.35
N ARG A 54 11.59 -19.73 -4.57
CA ARG A 54 12.36 -20.99 -4.58
C ARG A 54 11.84 -21.98 -3.54
N ASP A 55 11.54 -21.50 -2.36
CA ASP A 55 11.14 -22.35 -1.23
C ASP A 55 10.40 -21.54 -0.17
N LEU A 56 9.08 -21.55 -0.23
CA LEU A 56 8.22 -20.83 0.72
C LEU A 56 8.39 -21.33 2.17
N ASN A 57 8.72 -22.59 2.39
CA ASN A 57 8.93 -23.11 3.74
C ASN A 57 10.17 -22.50 4.39
N LYS A 58 11.24 -22.23 3.61
CA LYS A 58 12.42 -21.51 4.11
C LYS A 58 12.08 -20.05 4.43
N VAL A 59 11.28 -19.39 3.60
CA VAL A 59 10.80 -18.01 3.84
C VAL A 59 10.03 -17.91 5.16
N ILE A 60 9.10 -18.83 5.39
CA ILE A 60 8.31 -18.88 6.63
C ILE A 60 9.23 -19.06 7.85
N LYS A 61 10.21 -19.95 7.79
CA LYS A 61 11.18 -20.16 8.88
C LYS A 61 12.09 -18.94 9.11
N ALA A 62 12.46 -18.24 8.04
CA ALA A 62 13.32 -17.06 8.11
C ALA A 62 12.57 -15.79 8.57
N GLY A 63 11.23 -15.76 8.52
CA GLY A 63 10.42 -14.59 8.85
C GLY A 63 10.50 -13.46 7.83
N ASN A 64 11.14 -13.65 6.68
CA ASN A 64 11.25 -12.66 5.62
C ASN A 64 11.41 -13.30 4.24
N GLY A 65 11.01 -12.58 3.20
CA GLY A 65 11.08 -13.05 1.82
C GLY A 65 11.01 -11.93 0.79
N SER A 66 11.15 -12.29 -0.48
CA SER A 66 10.90 -11.39 -1.60
C SER A 66 9.41 -11.01 -1.69
N ASN A 67 9.07 -10.01 -2.50
CA ASN A 67 7.66 -9.70 -2.74
C ASN A 67 6.91 -10.90 -3.34
N ALA A 68 7.55 -11.67 -4.22
CA ALA A 68 6.95 -12.86 -4.82
C ALA A 68 6.61 -13.92 -3.76
N ASP A 69 7.52 -14.18 -2.82
CA ASP A 69 7.29 -15.11 -1.72
C ASP A 69 6.07 -14.68 -0.89
N LEU A 70 6.04 -13.40 -0.50
CA LEU A 70 4.97 -12.85 0.31
C LEU A 70 3.63 -12.83 -0.44
N ASN A 71 3.63 -12.49 -1.74
CA ASN A 71 2.43 -12.46 -2.57
C ASN A 71 1.83 -13.86 -2.76
N PHE A 72 2.63 -14.92 -2.93
CA PHE A 72 2.11 -16.30 -2.97
C PHE A 72 1.42 -16.68 -1.64
N ILE A 73 2.03 -16.34 -0.51
CA ILE A 73 1.45 -16.63 0.81
C ILE A 73 0.17 -15.81 1.02
N LEU A 74 0.15 -14.53 0.62
CA LEU A 74 -1.04 -13.68 0.68
C LEU A 74 -2.20 -14.28 -0.11
N MET A 75 -1.95 -14.77 -1.33
CA MET A 75 -2.97 -15.44 -2.14
C MET A 75 -3.53 -16.69 -1.43
N GLY A 76 -2.69 -17.44 -0.71
CA GLY A 76 -3.13 -18.55 0.14
C GLY A 76 -4.06 -18.12 1.28
N ILE A 77 -3.76 -17.00 1.95
CA ILE A 77 -4.62 -16.44 3.01
C ILE A 77 -5.95 -15.94 2.42
N LEU A 78 -5.91 -15.21 1.29
CA LEU A 78 -7.11 -14.72 0.61
C LEU A 78 -8.05 -15.88 0.20
N LYS A 79 -7.47 -16.98 -0.26
CA LYS A 79 -8.23 -18.20 -0.59
C LYS A 79 -8.99 -18.75 0.62
N ASP A 80 -8.39 -18.77 1.80
CA ASP A 80 -9.05 -19.22 3.04
C ASP A 80 -10.20 -18.29 3.45
N TYR A 81 -10.15 -17.00 3.06
CA TYR A 81 -11.24 -16.04 3.23
C TYR A 81 -12.30 -16.10 2.11
N GLY A 82 -12.21 -17.07 1.19
CA GLY A 82 -13.12 -17.23 0.06
C GLY A 82 -12.93 -16.16 -1.03
N ILE A 83 -11.80 -15.46 -1.04
CA ILE A 83 -11.48 -14.41 -2.02
C ILE A 83 -10.65 -15.01 -3.15
N ARG A 84 -11.17 -14.93 -4.38
CA ARG A 84 -10.41 -15.28 -5.58
C ARG A 84 -9.33 -14.23 -5.81
N SER A 85 -8.11 -14.67 -6.04
CA SER A 85 -7.00 -13.78 -6.33
C SER A 85 -6.12 -14.33 -7.43
N TYR A 86 -5.53 -13.44 -8.21
CA TYR A 86 -4.74 -13.76 -9.38
C TYR A 86 -3.43 -12.98 -9.38
N PRO A 87 -2.32 -13.56 -9.85
CA PRO A 87 -1.10 -12.81 -10.04
C PRO A 87 -1.21 -11.86 -11.22
N VAL A 88 -0.63 -10.68 -11.07
CA VAL A 88 -0.45 -9.69 -12.13
C VAL A 88 1.03 -9.53 -12.38
N VAL A 89 1.50 -10.11 -13.48
CA VAL A 89 2.92 -10.09 -13.86
C VAL A 89 3.28 -8.83 -14.61
N LEU A 90 4.47 -8.29 -14.34
CA LEU A 90 4.94 -7.04 -14.94
C LEU A 90 6.46 -6.94 -15.06
N SER A 91 6.91 -5.96 -15.83
CA SER A 91 8.27 -5.44 -15.80
C SER A 91 8.26 -4.16 -14.97
N ARG A 92 9.09 -4.09 -13.92
CA ARG A 92 9.21 -2.89 -13.07
C ARG A 92 9.72 -1.69 -13.86
N ARG A 93 9.33 -0.49 -13.47
CA ARG A 93 9.78 0.77 -14.12
C ARG A 93 11.30 0.88 -14.17
N SER A 94 11.99 0.52 -13.09
CA SER A 94 13.46 0.54 -12.98
C SER A 94 14.16 -0.43 -13.93
N THR A 95 13.47 -1.43 -14.47
CA THR A 95 14.02 -2.45 -15.37
C THR A 95 13.62 -2.25 -16.84
N GLY A 96 12.78 -1.26 -17.11
CA GLY A 96 12.35 -0.86 -18.45
C GLY A 96 10.97 -1.39 -18.84
N VAL A 97 10.46 -0.84 -19.94
CA VAL A 97 9.10 -1.12 -20.44
C VAL A 97 9.00 -2.50 -21.02
N LEU A 98 7.87 -3.18 -20.78
CA LEU A 98 7.57 -4.45 -21.42
C LEU A 98 7.31 -4.24 -22.93
N PRO A 99 8.11 -4.83 -23.82
CA PRO A 99 7.91 -4.65 -25.26
C PRO A 99 6.68 -5.46 -25.72
N PHE A 100 5.80 -4.81 -26.52
CA PHE A 100 4.60 -5.48 -27.04
C PHE A 100 4.88 -6.37 -28.26
N ASN A 101 5.81 -5.92 -29.12
CA ASN A 101 6.06 -6.58 -30.39
C ASN A 101 6.87 -7.87 -30.24
N PHE A 102 7.51 -8.05 -29.08
CA PHE A 102 8.31 -9.23 -28.78
C PHE A 102 8.04 -9.65 -27.33
N PRO A 103 6.98 -10.44 -27.08
CA PRO A 103 6.69 -10.94 -25.74
C PRO A 103 7.88 -11.77 -25.25
N SER A 104 8.53 -11.30 -24.20
CA SER A 104 9.68 -11.97 -23.60
C SER A 104 9.39 -12.21 -22.12
N LEU A 105 9.31 -13.46 -21.71
CA LEU A 105 9.19 -13.85 -20.31
C LEU A 105 10.37 -13.34 -19.47
N GLN A 106 11.53 -13.16 -20.10
CA GLN A 106 12.75 -12.61 -19.44
C GLN A 106 12.60 -11.15 -18.98
N LYS A 107 11.64 -10.42 -19.54
CA LYS A 107 11.33 -9.05 -19.13
C LYS A 107 10.39 -8.98 -17.93
N LEU A 108 9.67 -10.04 -17.66
CA LEU A 108 8.85 -10.14 -16.44
C LEU A 108 9.77 -10.44 -15.26
N ASN A 109 9.75 -9.58 -14.26
CA ASN A 109 10.68 -9.68 -13.13
C ASN A 109 10.02 -9.59 -11.76
N THR A 110 8.70 -9.42 -11.74
CA THR A 110 7.91 -9.45 -10.51
C THR A 110 6.44 -9.67 -10.82
N PHE A 111 5.65 -9.87 -9.77
CA PHE A 111 4.19 -9.84 -9.84
C PHE A 111 3.60 -9.23 -8.57
N LEU A 112 2.38 -8.74 -8.66
CA LEU A 112 1.55 -8.31 -7.54
C LEU A 112 0.22 -9.10 -7.54
N VAL A 113 -0.62 -8.89 -6.55
CA VAL A 113 -1.87 -9.63 -6.36
C VAL A 113 -3.06 -8.77 -6.80
N ALA A 114 -3.93 -9.35 -7.64
CA ALA A 114 -5.27 -8.85 -7.92
C ALA A 114 -6.29 -9.69 -7.16
N ALA A 115 -7.04 -9.09 -6.23
CA ALA A 115 -8.12 -9.73 -5.50
C ALA A 115 -9.46 -9.36 -6.15
N TYR A 116 -10.28 -10.36 -6.49
CA TYR A 116 -11.54 -10.17 -7.20
C TYR A 116 -12.69 -9.91 -6.24
N ASN A 117 -13.35 -8.77 -6.40
CA ASN A 117 -14.57 -8.43 -5.68
C ASN A 117 -15.79 -8.88 -6.48
N ASN A 118 -16.55 -9.84 -5.94
CA ASN A 118 -17.75 -10.37 -6.59
C ASN A 118 -18.89 -9.34 -6.68
N ASP A 119 -18.97 -8.39 -5.74
CA ASP A 119 -20.06 -7.41 -5.67
C ASP A 119 -19.89 -6.32 -6.74
N THR A 120 -18.66 -5.84 -6.93
CA THR A 120 -18.35 -4.83 -7.96
C THR A 120 -17.92 -5.43 -9.30
N GLN A 121 -17.71 -6.75 -9.36
CA GLN A 121 -17.16 -7.47 -10.53
C GLN A 121 -15.84 -6.87 -11.02
N GLY A 122 -15.01 -6.39 -10.08
CA GLY A 122 -13.75 -5.73 -10.35
C GLY A 122 -12.60 -6.28 -9.51
N TYR A 123 -11.42 -5.72 -9.72
CA TYR A 123 -10.23 -6.10 -8.98
C TYR A 123 -9.73 -4.96 -8.10
N VAL A 124 -9.21 -5.31 -6.94
CA VAL A 124 -8.30 -4.46 -6.17
C VAL A 124 -6.90 -5.03 -6.25
N TYR A 125 -5.92 -4.15 -6.32
CA TYR A 125 -4.51 -4.50 -6.52
C TYR A 125 -3.72 -4.19 -5.26
N LEU A 126 -2.82 -5.09 -4.88
CA LEU A 126 -1.95 -4.94 -3.71
C LEU A 126 -0.62 -5.68 -3.90
N ASP A 127 0.43 -5.18 -3.27
CA ASP A 127 1.75 -5.82 -3.27
C ASP A 127 2.29 -5.93 -1.86
N SER A 128 2.74 -7.13 -1.50
CA SER A 128 3.19 -7.44 -0.14
C SER A 128 4.55 -6.84 0.22
N SER A 129 5.23 -6.11 -0.68
CA SER A 129 6.39 -5.29 -0.33
C SER A 129 6.01 -4.04 0.47
N MET A 130 4.73 -3.60 0.39
CA MET A 130 4.22 -2.48 1.17
C MET A 130 4.24 -2.78 2.68
N GLU A 131 4.50 -1.76 3.49
CA GLU A 131 4.42 -1.87 4.96
C GLU A 131 2.96 -1.83 5.44
N LEU A 132 2.12 -1.06 4.75
CA LEU A 132 0.70 -0.88 5.06
C LEU A 132 -0.19 -1.56 4.02
N PRO A 133 -1.36 -2.07 4.43
CA PRO A 133 -2.31 -2.75 3.55
C PRO A 133 -3.13 -1.74 2.72
N ALA A 134 -2.51 -1.08 1.77
CA ALA A 134 -3.16 -0.08 0.92
C ALA A 134 -3.71 -0.71 -0.36
N LEU A 135 -5.04 -0.69 -0.55
CA LEU A 135 -5.68 -1.20 -1.75
C LEU A 135 -5.53 -0.19 -2.89
N ASN A 136 -5.15 -0.65 -4.08
CA ASN A 136 -4.93 0.16 -5.28
C ASN A 136 -3.84 1.24 -5.14
N VAL A 137 -3.04 1.18 -4.08
CA VAL A 137 -1.83 2.00 -3.91
C VAL A 137 -0.64 1.07 -3.94
N LEU A 138 0.24 1.29 -4.90
CA LEU A 138 1.39 0.42 -5.17
C LEU A 138 2.71 1.17 -5.00
N PRO A 139 3.82 0.47 -4.73
CA PRO A 139 5.15 1.07 -4.87
C PRO A 139 5.33 1.68 -6.26
N LEU A 140 5.92 2.86 -6.36
CA LEU A 140 6.08 3.58 -7.63
C LEU A 140 6.77 2.77 -8.72
N ASP A 141 7.67 1.85 -8.34
CA ASP A 141 8.36 0.96 -9.29
C ASP A 141 7.43 -0.07 -9.95
N LEU A 142 6.27 -0.35 -9.35
CA LEU A 142 5.22 -1.24 -9.87
C LEU A 142 4.12 -0.51 -10.64
N CYS A 143 4.06 0.83 -10.57
CA CYS A 143 3.08 1.63 -11.29
C CYS A 143 3.46 1.71 -12.78
N VAL A 144 3.05 0.71 -13.55
CA VAL A 144 3.31 0.59 -14.99
C VAL A 144 2.00 0.58 -15.77
N ASN A 145 2.02 1.08 -17.01
CA ASN A 145 0.83 1.10 -17.87
C ASN A 145 0.51 -0.26 -18.50
N LYS A 146 1.37 -1.26 -18.31
CA LYS A 146 1.23 -2.58 -18.92
C LYS A 146 1.68 -3.67 -17.96
N ALA A 147 0.71 -4.28 -17.34
CA ALA A 147 0.83 -5.49 -16.56
C ALA A 147 -0.20 -6.52 -17.05
N ARG A 148 0.05 -7.79 -16.82
CA ARG A 148 -0.85 -8.85 -17.29
C ARG A 148 -1.38 -9.66 -16.11
N ILE A 149 -2.70 -9.66 -15.94
CA ILE A 149 -3.37 -10.54 -14.99
C ILE A 149 -3.41 -11.97 -15.51
N LEU A 150 -3.05 -12.93 -14.68
CA LEU A 150 -3.08 -14.36 -15.00
C LEU A 150 -4.36 -15.00 -14.46
N SER A 151 -5.50 -14.49 -14.91
CA SER A 151 -6.82 -15.06 -14.62
C SER A 151 -7.26 -15.95 -15.78
N PRO A 152 -7.67 -17.21 -15.55
CA PRO A 152 -8.28 -18.05 -16.58
C PRO A 152 -9.68 -17.57 -16.97
N ASP A 153 -10.37 -16.88 -16.07
CA ASP A 153 -11.76 -16.46 -16.22
C ASP A 153 -11.91 -15.16 -17.04
N GLU A 154 -10.83 -14.41 -17.22
CA GLU A 154 -10.85 -13.15 -17.96
C GLU A 154 -10.60 -13.38 -19.47
N PRO A 155 -11.36 -12.70 -20.36
CA PRO A 155 -11.08 -12.69 -21.77
C PRO A 155 -9.74 -11.97 -22.07
N GLU A 156 -9.08 -12.32 -23.16
CA GLU A 156 -7.71 -11.86 -23.48
C GLU A 156 -7.57 -10.35 -23.51
N GLU A 157 -8.57 -9.63 -24.01
CA GLU A 157 -8.59 -8.17 -24.09
C GLU A 157 -8.60 -7.46 -22.73
N LYS A 158 -9.13 -8.14 -21.69
CA LYS A 158 -9.19 -7.64 -20.32
C LYS A 158 -8.00 -8.04 -19.45
N LYS A 159 -7.13 -8.91 -19.94
CA LYS A 159 -5.97 -9.37 -19.18
C LYS A 159 -4.86 -8.34 -19.07
N TRP A 160 -4.85 -7.31 -19.91
CA TRP A 160 -3.90 -6.21 -19.80
C TRP A 160 -4.46 -5.09 -18.94
N VAL A 161 -3.70 -4.73 -17.91
CA VAL A 161 -4.11 -3.76 -16.90
C VAL A 161 -3.12 -2.59 -16.83
N ASP A 162 -3.68 -1.40 -16.62
CA ASP A 162 -2.93 -0.18 -16.32
C ASP A 162 -2.88 0.01 -14.81
N LEU A 163 -1.67 0.00 -14.25
CA LEU A 163 -1.43 0.14 -12.82
C LEU A 163 -1.02 1.58 -12.42
N ILE A 164 -0.99 2.52 -13.36
CA ILE A 164 -0.61 3.91 -13.05
C ILE A 164 -1.78 4.65 -12.39
N ASN A 165 -2.99 4.44 -12.91
CA ASN A 165 -4.17 5.24 -12.56
C ASN A 165 -5.14 4.48 -11.62
N LEU A 166 -4.60 3.64 -10.73
CA LEU A 166 -5.44 2.82 -9.82
C LEU A 166 -6.08 3.64 -8.71
N SER A 167 -5.44 4.71 -8.26
CA SER A 167 -5.92 5.56 -7.17
C SER A 167 -5.69 7.04 -7.47
N SER A 168 -6.52 7.88 -6.89
CA SER A 168 -6.29 9.32 -6.89
C SER A 168 -5.31 9.70 -5.79
N ASN A 169 -4.34 10.57 -6.12
CA ASN A 169 -3.44 11.15 -5.14
C ASN A 169 -3.85 12.60 -4.92
N VAL A 170 -4.28 12.92 -3.71
CA VAL A 170 -4.73 14.27 -3.34
C VAL A 170 -4.01 14.71 -2.07
N ALA A 171 -3.49 15.93 -2.10
CA ALA A 171 -3.06 16.66 -0.92
C ALA A 171 -3.82 17.99 -0.90
N PHE A 172 -4.78 18.12 0.01
CA PHE A 172 -5.52 19.35 0.23
C PHE A 172 -5.11 19.95 1.56
N MET A 173 -4.81 21.26 1.57
CA MET A 173 -4.44 21.99 2.77
C MET A 173 -5.21 23.29 2.82
N GLN A 174 -5.81 23.55 3.97
CA GLN A 174 -6.47 24.81 4.29
C GLN A 174 -5.82 25.42 5.52
N ILE A 175 -5.42 26.69 5.41
CA ILE A 175 -4.83 27.45 6.50
C ILE A 175 -5.65 28.72 6.69
N ASN A 176 -6.14 28.93 7.91
CA ASN A 176 -6.79 30.16 8.34
C ASN A 176 -5.87 30.78 9.41
N ALA A 177 -5.31 31.96 9.13
CA ALA A 177 -4.35 32.57 10.05
C ALA A 177 -4.55 34.09 10.14
N THR A 178 -4.15 34.64 11.29
CA THR A 178 -4.09 36.09 11.57
C THR A 178 -2.71 36.45 12.04
N VAL A 179 -2.28 37.67 11.70
CA VAL A 179 -1.01 38.23 12.18
C VAL A 179 -1.35 39.31 13.24
N GLN A 180 -0.83 39.12 14.43
CA GLN A 180 -1.00 40.06 15.53
C GLN A 180 0.25 40.07 16.41
N ASP A 181 0.74 41.29 16.78
CA ASP A 181 1.84 41.48 17.71
C ASP A 181 3.12 40.72 17.37
N GLY A 182 3.47 40.65 16.07
CA GLY A 182 4.65 39.92 15.61
C GLY A 182 4.50 38.38 15.64
N GLN A 183 3.28 37.89 15.79
CA GLN A 183 2.97 36.48 15.78
C GLN A 183 1.92 36.12 14.72
N ILE A 184 2.05 34.96 14.12
CA ILE A 184 1.05 34.33 13.27
C ILE A 184 0.35 33.26 14.07
N ARG A 185 -0.96 33.38 14.23
CA ARG A 185 -1.82 32.37 14.88
C ARG A 185 -2.81 31.87 13.88
N GLY A 186 -3.01 30.55 13.84
CA GLY A 186 -3.95 29.99 12.89
C GLY A 186 -4.37 28.59 13.20
N HIS A 187 -5.26 28.13 12.33
CA HIS A 187 -5.74 26.75 12.26
C HIS A 187 -5.38 26.18 10.90
N ARG A 188 -4.90 24.94 10.88
CA ARG A 188 -4.60 24.22 9.66
C ARG A 188 -5.39 22.91 9.63
N MET A 189 -5.97 22.62 8.47
CA MET A 189 -6.54 21.33 8.12
C MET A 189 -5.80 20.77 6.90
N THR A 190 -5.44 19.50 6.96
CA THR A 190 -4.82 18.77 5.84
C THR A 190 -5.60 17.49 5.59
N GLN A 191 -5.92 17.22 4.32
CA GLN A 191 -6.50 15.95 3.88
C GLN A 191 -5.58 15.34 2.83
N LEU A 192 -5.17 14.10 3.05
CA LEU A 192 -4.33 13.35 2.14
C LEU A 192 -5.08 12.12 1.65
N GLN A 193 -4.88 11.78 0.38
CA GLN A 193 -5.47 10.58 -0.24
C GLN A 193 -4.43 9.86 -1.11
N GLY A 194 -4.57 8.54 -1.23
CA GLY A 194 -3.73 7.70 -2.06
C GLY A 194 -2.30 7.54 -1.50
N GLN A 195 -1.31 7.67 -2.36
CA GLN A 195 0.10 7.52 -2.00
C GLN A 195 0.53 8.50 -0.90
N GLU A 196 0.05 9.75 -0.95
CA GLU A 196 0.38 10.77 0.05
C GLU A 196 -0.08 10.36 1.46
N ALA A 197 -1.28 9.80 1.58
CA ALA A 197 -1.80 9.31 2.86
C ALA A 197 -0.97 8.12 3.37
N VAL A 198 -0.63 7.18 2.49
CA VAL A 198 0.16 6.00 2.85
C VAL A 198 1.57 6.40 3.31
N GLU A 199 2.24 7.31 2.60
CA GLU A 199 3.58 7.80 2.99
C GLU A 199 3.53 8.58 4.31
N TYR A 200 2.47 9.37 4.53
CA TYR A 200 2.24 10.05 5.79
C TYR A 200 2.14 9.04 6.95
N GLN A 201 1.29 8.03 6.82
CA GLN A 201 1.11 7.02 7.87
C GLN A 201 2.37 6.18 8.11
N LYS A 202 3.15 5.85 7.08
CA LYS A 202 4.46 5.19 7.25
C LYS A 202 5.41 6.04 8.09
N LYS A 203 5.45 7.36 7.87
CA LYS A 203 6.25 8.28 8.68
C LYS A 203 5.75 8.30 10.13
N GLN A 204 4.44 8.32 10.36
CA GLN A 204 3.86 8.27 11.71
C GLN A 204 4.26 7.00 12.47
N LEU A 205 4.28 5.84 11.80
CA LEU A 205 4.71 4.58 12.44
C LEU A 205 6.17 4.63 12.94
N ARG A 206 7.00 5.46 12.33
CA ARG A 206 8.42 5.63 12.65
C ARG A 206 8.69 6.75 13.66
N GLN A 207 7.70 7.57 13.96
CA GLN A 207 7.78 8.72 14.87
C GLN A 207 6.86 8.57 16.07
N LYS A 208 7.02 9.45 17.08
CA LYS A 208 6.09 9.51 18.23
C LYS A 208 4.72 10.00 17.74
N LYS A 209 3.64 9.41 18.29
CA LYS A 209 2.24 9.67 17.90
C LYS A 209 1.84 11.16 17.94
N ASP A 210 2.48 11.98 18.77
CA ASP A 210 2.13 13.40 18.97
C ASP A 210 3.00 14.36 18.15
N SER A 211 3.66 13.86 17.12
CA SER A 211 4.54 14.65 16.24
C SER A 211 3.84 14.97 14.93
N LEU A 212 3.95 16.24 14.49
CA LEU A 212 3.58 16.62 13.12
C LEU A 212 4.60 16.04 12.15
N ILE A 213 4.09 15.32 11.13
CA ILE A 213 4.94 14.72 10.11
C ILE A 213 4.96 15.57 8.86
N PHE A 214 3.84 16.23 8.59
CA PHE A 214 3.69 17.09 7.45
C PHE A 214 3.70 18.55 7.92
N THR A 215 4.85 19.21 7.91
CA THR A 215 4.95 20.65 8.13
C THR A 215 5.11 21.34 6.77
N PRO A 216 4.22 22.28 6.41
CA PRO A 216 4.36 23.03 5.15
C PRO A 216 5.43 24.10 5.22
N LEU A 217 5.90 24.38 6.41
CA LEU A 217 6.89 25.40 6.72
C LEU A 217 8.14 24.68 7.18
N ASP A 218 9.26 25.15 6.71
CA ASP A 218 10.58 24.66 7.13
C ASP A 218 10.78 25.05 8.59
N ALA A 219 10.15 24.29 9.48
CA ALA A 219 10.10 24.54 10.92
C ALA A 219 11.47 24.39 11.61
N GLY A 220 12.54 24.25 10.84
CA GLY A 220 13.88 24.01 11.37
C GLY A 220 14.54 25.20 12.04
N LYS A 221 14.02 26.42 11.89
CA LYS A 221 14.67 27.66 12.42
C LYS A 221 13.74 28.58 13.17
N GLU A 222 12.43 28.40 13.11
CA GLU A 222 11.45 29.31 13.70
C GLU A 222 10.77 28.67 14.92
N LYS A 223 10.39 29.50 15.88
CA LYS A 223 9.60 29.06 17.03
C LYS A 223 8.17 28.72 16.56
N PHE A 224 7.97 27.47 16.18
CA PHE A 224 6.70 26.92 15.82
C PHE A 224 6.14 26.10 16.99
N ALA A 225 4.97 26.47 17.48
CA ALA A 225 4.23 25.72 18.47
C ALA A 225 2.87 25.30 17.89
N PHE A 226 2.42 24.08 18.22
CA PHE A 226 1.08 23.63 17.85
C PHE A 226 0.35 23.01 19.04
N LYS A 227 -0.96 23.00 18.98
CA LYS A 227 -1.86 22.39 19.97
C LYS A 227 -3.11 21.87 19.30
N ASN A 228 -3.91 21.13 20.07
CA ASN A 228 -5.18 20.57 19.61
C ASN A 228 -5.05 19.68 18.36
N LEU A 229 -3.94 18.94 18.26
CA LEU A 229 -3.72 18.00 17.17
C LEU A 229 -4.81 16.92 17.16
N LYS A 230 -5.52 16.80 16.03
CA LYS A 230 -6.48 15.74 15.74
C LYS A 230 -6.07 15.06 14.46
N GLN A 231 -6.12 13.74 14.47
CA GLN A 231 -5.83 12.91 13.30
C GLN A 231 -6.93 11.88 13.15
N GLU A 232 -7.58 11.88 12.00
CA GLU A 232 -8.62 10.92 11.63
C GLU A 232 -8.05 10.00 10.56
N ASN A 233 -8.00 8.71 10.87
CA ASN A 233 -7.61 7.67 9.95
C ASN A 233 -8.49 6.44 10.16
N ASP A 234 -8.83 5.75 9.09
CA ASP A 234 -9.50 4.46 9.15
C ASP A 234 -8.46 3.35 9.26
N ALA A 235 -8.63 2.48 10.24
CA ALA A 235 -7.79 1.30 10.38
C ALA A 235 -7.83 0.39 9.15
N TYR A 236 -8.96 0.35 8.44
CA TYR A 236 -9.13 -0.46 7.22
C TYR A 236 -8.94 0.31 5.91
N ASP A 237 -8.63 1.61 5.97
CA ASP A 237 -8.31 2.40 4.79
C ASP A 237 -7.12 3.34 5.03
N PRO A 238 -5.88 2.85 4.90
CA PRO A 238 -4.70 3.68 5.07
C PRO A 238 -4.48 4.65 3.89
N THR A 239 -5.36 4.66 2.90
CA THR A 239 -5.26 5.56 1.74
C THR A 239 -5.93 6.91 1.96
N GLN A 240 -6.46 7.15 3.15
CA GLN A 240 -7.07 8.43 3.53
C GLN A 240 -6.64 8.83 4.93
N ILE A 241 -6.37 10.12 5.12
CA ILE A 241 -6.08 10.69 6.43
C ILE A 241 -6.47 12.16 6.45
N LYS A 242 -6.96 12.62 7.60
CA LYS A 242 -7.20 14.02 7.90
C LYS A 242 -6.43 14.41 9.16
N GLU A 243 -5.79 15.58 9.13
CA GLU A 243 -5.06 16.17 10.25
C GLU A 243 -5.50 17.61 10.46
N GLU A 244 -5.79 17.98 11.70
CA GLU A 244 -6.13 19.34 12.10
C GLU A 244 -5.33 19.75 13.34
N PHE A 245 -4.88 21.00 13.38
CA PHE A 245 -4.25 21.59 14.57
C PHE A 245 -4.27 23.11 14.54
N ASP A 246 -4.16 23.70 15.72
CA ASP A 246 -3.91 25.12 15.87
C ASP A 246 -2.40 25.36 15.97
N PHE A 247 -1.90 26.46 15.41
CA PHE A 247 -0.49 26.78 15.43
C PHE A 247 -0.22 28.22 15.84
N LEU A 248 0.98 28.44 16.36
CA LEU A 248 1.57 29.72 16.69
C LEU A 248 2.99 29.78 16.14
N MET A 249 3.32 30.85 15.45
CA MET A 249 4.62 31.11 14.85
C MET A 249 5.03 32.56 15.17
N ASP A 250 6.28 32.77 15.56
CA ASP A 250 6.82 34.14 15.66
C ASP A 250 7.22 34.64 14.25
N THR A 251 6.81 35.84 13.88
CA THR A 251 7.30 36.47 12.65
C THR A 251 8.75 36.90 12.90
N GLU A 252 9.68 36.54 12.00
CA GLU A 252 11.01 37.13 12.05
C GLU A 252 10.88 38.65 11.92
N THR A 253 11.24 39.37 12.96
CA THR A 253 11.56 40.81 12.85
C THR A 253 12.85 40.89 12.07
N THR A 254 12.77 41.07 10.75
CA THR A 254 13.91 41.60 9.99
C THR A 254 14.22 42.99 10.51
N GLY A 255 15.20 43.03 11.46
CA GLY A 255 15.82 44.26 11.87
C GLY A 255 16.87 44.71 10.86
#